data_221699f433ffc2e56b513e7679985080
#
_entry.id   221699f433ffc2e56b513e7679985080
#
_cell.length_a   1.000
_cell.length_b   1.000
_cell.length_c   1.000
_cell.angle_alpha   90.00
_cell.angle_beta   90.00
_cell.angle_gamma   90.00
#
_symmetry.space_group_name_H-M   'P 1'
#
loop_
_entity.id
_entity.type
_entity.pdbx_description
1 polymer ?
#
loop_
_entity_poly.entity_id
_entity_poly.type
_entity_poly.pdbx_seq_one_letter_code
_entity_poly.pdbx_strand_id
1 'polypeptide(L)'
;MLLRYGQHMPKLHSSVYVGEGAKIIGDVQIGMDSSVWFNAVLRGDMAPIIIGERCNIQDGTVGHVNADEPLILANDVSVGHSAIIHGCTIGKGTLIGMGAIVLNGADIGEYALIGAGSIVTENKKIPPYTLSLGSPARVVRELTEADLQRMYRTTQNYVEKGKEYRMF
;
A
#
# COMPACT_ATOMS: atom_id res chain seq x y z
N MET A 1 -9.27 -1.69 -14.13
CA MET A 1 -10.38 -0.81 -14.60
C MET A 1 -10.36 0.48 -13.81
N LEU A 2 -10.39 1.64 -14.48
CA LEU A 2 -10.50 2.97 -13.85
C LEU A 2 -11.96 3.40 -13.88
N LEU A 3 -12.51 3.77 -12.73
CA LEU A 3 -13.93 4.12 -12.58
C LEU A 3 -14.09 5.51 -11.97
N ARG A 4 -14.94 6.33 -12.59
CA ARG A 4 -15.32 7.64 -12.04
C ARG A 4 -16.25 7.46 -10.83
N TYR A 5 -16.09 8.33 -9.83
CA TYR A 5 -17.07 8.54 -8.77
C TYR A 5 -17.31 10.04 -8.58
N GLY A 6 -18.53 10.49 -8.77
CA GLY A 6 -18.86 11.92 -8.76
C GLY A 6 -18.04 12.70 -9.79
N GLN A 7 -17.33 13.72 -9.33
CA GLN A 7 -16.44 14.53 -10.16
C GLN A 7 -15.02 13.96 -10.27
N HIS A 8 -14.69 12.92 -9.50
CA HIS A 8 -13.34 12.37 -9.39
C HIS A 8 -13.12 11.19 -10.35
N MET A 9 -12.04 11.26 -11.09
CA MET A 9 -11.53 10.18 -11.95
C MET A 9 -10.10 9.87 -11.51
N PRO A 10 -9.72 8.60 -11.36
CA PRO A 10 -8.37 8.24 -10.95
C PRO A 10 -7.30 8.85 -11.87
N LYS A 11 -6.22 9.37 -11.27
CA LYS A 11 -5.08 9.99 -11.95
C LYS A 11 -3.84 9.13 -11.71
N LEU A 12 -3.35 8.49 -12.75
CA LEU A 12 -2.18 7.62 -12.70
C LEU A 12 -1.07 8.19 -13.57
N HIS A 13 0.17 8.09 -13.08
CA HIS A 13 1.32 8.34 -13.95
C HIS A 13 1.35 7.33 -15.11
N SER A 14 1.84 7.73 -16.27
CA SER A 14 1.83 6.90 -17.49
C SER A 14 2.63 5.59 -17.37
N SER A 15 3.54 5.49 -16.41
CA SER A 15 4.33 4.28 -16.14
C SER A 15 3.66 3.28 -15.17
N VAL A 16 2.48 3.59 -14.63
CA VAL A 16 1.80 2.70 -13.68
C VAL A 16 1.29 1.45 -14.40
N TYR A 17 1.57 0.28 -13.83
CA TYR A 17 0.95 -0.97 -14.25
C TYR A 17 -0.35 -1.21 -13.48
N VAL A 18 -1.39 -1.62 -14.19
CA VAL A 18 -2.69 -2.02 -13.60
C VAL A 18 -3.06 -3.40 -14.13
N GLY A 19 -3.01 -4.39 -13.26
CA GLY A 19 -3.33 -5.78 -13.55
C GLY A 19 -4.81 -6.03 -13.86
N GLU A 20 -5.10 -7.13 -14.56
CA GLU A 20 -6.47 -7.54 -14.88
C GLU A 20 -7.30 -7.71 -13.59
N GLY A 21 -8.58 -7.34 -13.64
CA GLY A 21 -9.49 -7.38 -12.50
C GLY A 21 -9.29 -6.26 -11.48
N ALA A 22 -8.17 -5.55 -11.48
CA ALA A 22 -7.96 -4.43 -10.57
C ALA A 22 -8.97 -3.29 -10.83
N LYS A 23 -9.50 -2.71 -9.75
CA LYS A 23 -10.48 -1.62 -9.78
C LYS A 23 -9.95 -0.42 -9.00
N ILE A 24 -9.84 0.72 -9.69
CA ILE A 24 -9.38 1.99 -9.09
C ILE A 24 -10.51 2.99 -9.29
N ILE A 25 -11.08 3.51 -8.21
CA ILE A 25 -12.37 4.19 -8.21
C ILE A 25 -12.25 5.54 -7.49
N GLY A 26 -12.74 6.61 -8.11
CA GLY A 26 -12.89 7.93 -7.49
C GLY A 26 -11.59 8.73 -7.39
N ASP A 27 -11.38 9.41 -6.25
CA ASP A 27 -10.22 10.27 -6.01
C ASP A 27 -8.99 9.45 -5.60
N VAL A 28 -8.34 8.87 -6.59
CA VAL A 28 -7.12 8.07 -6.42
C VAL A 28 -6.01 8.65 -7.29
N GLN A 29 -4.84 8.88 -6.68
CA GLN A 29 -3.64 9.34 -7.36
C GLN A 29 -2.52 8.32 -7.16
N ILE A 30 -1.82 7.94 -8.24
CA ILE A 30 -0.75 6.94 -8.20
C ILE A 30 0.49 7.47 -8.94
N GLY A 31 1.61 7.51 -8.23
CA GLY A 31 2.90 8.01 -8.71
C GLY A 31 3.64 7.05 -9.63
N MET A 32 4.74 7.55 -10.18
CA MET A 32 5.58 6.90 -11.18
C MET A 32 6.07 5.52 -10.74
N ASP A 33 6.13 4.57 -11.69
CA ASP A 33 6.65 3.21 -11.55
C ASP A 33 5.98 2.37 -10.45
N SER A 34 4.78 2.80 -10.02
CA SER A 34 3.95 2.01 -9.13
C SER A 34 3.13 0.96 -9.88
N SER A 35 2.63 -0.04 -9.16
CA SER A 35 1.85 -1.13 -9.74
C SER A 35 0.68 -1.54 -8.85
N VAL A 36 -0.46 -1.80 -9.49
CA VAL A 36 -1.69 -2.33 -8.85
C VAL A 36 -1.99 -3.67 -9.48
N TRP A 37 -1.90 -4.73 -8.72
CA TRP A 37 -1.92 -6.10 -9.20
C TRP A 37 -3.34 -6.68 -9.29
N PHE A 38 -3.43 -7.93 -9.71
CA PHE A 38 -4.68 -8.57 -10.10
C PHE A 38 -5.74 -8.52 -8.99
N ASN A 39 -6.95 -8.13 -9.36
CA ASN A 39 -8.12 -8.06 -8.47
C ASN A 39 -7.97 -7.13 -7.24
N ALA A 40 -6.94 -6.32 -7.16
CA ALA A 40 -6.84 -5.30 -6.11
C ALA A 40 -7.92 -4.21 -6.30
N VAL A 41 -8.43 -3.66 -5.20
CA VAL A 41 -9.46 -2.61 -5.19
C VAL A 41 -8.95 -1.40 -4.43
N LEU A 42 -8.93 -0.24 -5.07
CA LEU A 42 -8.66 1.05 -4.45
C LEU A 42 -9.88 1.94 -4.66
N ARG A 43 -10.57 2.32 -3.58
CA ARG A 43 -11.83 3.09 -3.67
C ARG A 43 -11.75 4.36 -2.83
N GLY A 44 -11.48 5.49 -3.51
CA GLY A 44 -11.45 6.84 -2.95
C GLY A 44 -12.77 7.58 -3.21
N ASP A 45 -13.84 7.18 -2.56
CA ASP A 45 -15.18 7.73 -2.73
C ASP A 45 -15.63 8.64 -1.58
N MET A 46 -14.93 8.63 -0.44
CA MET A 46 -15.22 9.45 0.74
C MET A 46 -14.07 10.41 1.09
N ALA A 47 -12.82 10.02 0.78
CA ALA A 47 -11.61 10.81 0.96
C ALA A 47 -10.59 10.40 -0.12
N PRO A 48 -9.50 11.17 -0.33
CA PRO A 48 -8.46 10.81 -1.30
C PRO A 48 -7.67 9.55 -0.92
N ILE A 49 -7.25 8.80 -1.96
CA ILE A 49 -6.17 7.81 -1.87
C ILE A 49 -4.97 8.36 -2.63
N ILE A 50 -3.84 8.53 -1.96
CA ILE A 50 -2.60 9.05 -2.54
C ILE A 50 -1.51 8.00 -2.39
N ILE A 51 -1.02 7.50 -3.53
CA ILE A 51 0.05 6.51 -3.58
C ILE A 51 1.25 7.14 -4.26
N GLY A 52 2.38 7.11 -3.57
CA GLY A 52 3.65 7.63 -4.04
C GLY A 52 4.23 6.86 -5.23
N GLU A 53 5.51 7.04 -5.45
CA GLU A 53 6.25 6.40 -6.54
C GLU A 53 6.79 5.03 -6.12
N ARG A 54 6.99 4.13 -7.09
CA ARG A 54 7.56 2.78 -6.91
C ARG A 54 6.86 1.95 -5.83
N CYS A 55 5.57 2.22 -5.62
CA CYS A 55 4.74 1.42 -4.73
C CYS A 55 4.18 0.19 -5.46
N ASN A 56 3.91 -0.88 -4.71
CA ASN A 56 3.20 -2.02 -5.26
C ASN A 56 2.03 -2.41 -4.35
N ILE A 57 0.87 -2.51 -4.96
CA ILE A 57 -0.38 -2.94 -4.33
C ILE A 57 -0.69 -4.31 -4.88
N GLN A 58 -0.38 -5.35 -4.10
CA GLN A 58 -0.37 -6.73 -4.59
C GLN A 58 -1.78 -7.31 -4.72
N ASP A 59 -1.86 -8.50 -5.32
CA ASP A 59 -3.11 -9.14 -5.71
C ASP A 59 -4.14 -9.20 -4.57
N GLY A 60 -5.39 -8.87 -4.88
CA GLY A 60 -6.49 -8.95 -3.94
C GLY A 60 -6.47 -7.94 -2.78
N THR A 61 -5.51 -7.02 -2.75
CA THR A 61 -5.46 -5.97 -1.73
C THR A 61 -6.68 -5.07 -1.82
N VAL A 62 -7.20 -4.64 -0.67
CA VAL A 62 -8.29 -3.65 -0.58
C VAL A 62 -7.79 -2.39 0.11
N GLY A 63 -7.85 -1.26 -0.60
CA GLY A 63 -7.60 0.08 -0.07
C GLY A 63 -8.89 0.90 -0.07
N HIS A 64 -9.28 1.42 1.09
CA HIS A 64 -10.47 2.26 1.23
C HIS A 64 -10.26 3.37 2.27
N VAL A 65 -11.23 4.23 2.43
CA VAL A 65 -11.16 5.46 3.22
C VAL A 65 -12.49 5.73 3.93
N ASN A 66 -12.45 6.44 5.05
CA ASN A 66 -13.62 7.10 5.62
C ASN A 66 -13.61 8.60 5.27
N ALA A 67 -14.68 9.30 5.58
CA ALA A 67 -14.72 10.76 5.51
C ALA A 67 -13.60 11.35 6.40
N ASP A 68 -12.85 12.31 5.87
CA ASP A 68 -11.73 13.01 6.54
C ASP A 68 -10.54 12.13 6.96
N GLU A 69 -10.52 10.85 6.53
CA GLU A 69 -9.45 9.89 6.80
C GLU A 69 -8.85 9.36 5.48
N PRO A 70 -7.97 10.11 4.83
CA PRO A 70 -7.37 9.70 3.56
C PRO A 70 -6.45 8.48 3.75
N LEU A 71 -6.24 7.74 2.66
CA LEU A 71 -5.21 6.70 2.60
C LEU A 71 -3.97 7.26 1.90
N ILE A 72 -2.85 7.33 2.62
CA ILE A 72 -1.62 7.92 2.11
C ILE A 72 -0.48 6.91 2.19
N LEU A 73 0.09 6.56 1.05
CA LEU A 73 1.31 5.77 0.94
C LEU A 73 2.43 6.67 0.41
N ALA A 74 3.51 6.77 1.17
CA ALA A 74 4.73 7.42 0.70
C ALA A 74 5.41 6.58 -0.41
N ASN A 75 6.57 7.02 -0.91
CA ASN A 75 7.30 6.29 -1.95
C ASN A 75 7.82 4.94 -1.45
N ASP A 76 8.04 4.01 -2.37
CA ASP A 76 8.68 2.71 -2.13
C ASP A 76 7.90 1.76 -1.19
N VAL A 77 6.60 1.98 -1.01
CA VAL A 77 5.75 1.13 -0.15
C VAL A 77 5.34 -0.15 -0.87
N SER A 78 5.48 -1.29 -0.20
CA SER A 78 5.00 -2.59 -0.66
C SER A 78 3.81 -3.05 0.20
N VAL A 79 2.66 -3.29 -0.43
CA VAL A 79 1.46 -3.82 0.23
C VAL A 79 1.22 -5.25 -0.25
N GLY A 80 1.40 -6.21 0.64
CA GLY A 80 1.33 -7.64 0.35
C GLY A 80 -0.06 -8.12 -0.04
N HIS A 81 -0.10 -9.27 -0.73
CA HIS A 81 -1.32 -9.89 -1.24
C HIS A 81 -2.43 -9.96 -0.19
N SER A 82 -3.66 -9.64 -0.59
CA SER A 82 -4.86 -9.71 0.24
C SER A 82 -4.82 -8.85 1.52
N ALA A 83 -3.91 -7.89 1.62
CA ALA A 83 -3.92 -6.95 2.74
C ALA A 83 -5.10 -5.99 2.66
N ILE A 84 -5.53 -5.46 3.79
CA ILE A 84 -6.53 -4.40 3.89
C ILE A 84 -5.86 -3.16 4.48
N ILE A 85 -5.92 -2.05 3.77
CA ILE A 85 -5.40 -0.76 4.21
C ILE A 85 -6.52 0.28 4.16
N HIS A 86 -6.86 0.84 5.31
CA HIS A 86 -8.06 1.66 5.43
C HIS A 86 -7.76 2.96 6.18
N GLY A 87 -7.92 4.12 5.51
CA GLY A 87 -7.80 5.45 6.11
C GLY A 87 -6.55 5.66 6.95
N CYS A 88 -5.37 5.27 6.46
CA CYS A 88 -4.12 5.26 7.23
C CYS A 88 -2.97 5.92 6.46
N THR A 89 -1.90 6.25 7.18
CA THR A 89 -0.66 6.77 6.59
C THR A 89 0.44 5.72 6.70
N ILE A 90 1.13 5.46 5.59
CA ILE A 90 2.20 4.47 5.50
C ILE A 90 3.48 5.15 5.01
N GLY A 91 4.50 5.15 5.85
CA GLY A 91 5.79 5.79 5.62
C GLY A 91 6.61 5.12 4.51
N LYS A 92 7.58 5.86 3.99
CA LYS A 92 8.46 5.45 2.90
C LYS A 92 9.13 4.10 3.16
N GLY A 93 9.23 3.28 2.12
CA GLY A 93 9.96 2.01 2.15
C GLY A 93 9.34 0.93 3.05
N THR A 94 8.17 1.18 3.60
CA THR A 94 7.46 0.25 4.48
C THR A 94 6.92 -0.95 3.70
N LEU A 95 6.94 -2.12 4.35
CA LEU A 95 6.32 -3.33 3.84
C LEU A 95 5.17 -3.77 4.75
N ILE A 96 3.97 -3.82 4.19
CA ILE A 96 2.78 -4.41 4.80
C ILE A 96 2.69 -5.86 4.35
N GLY A 97 2.74 -6.80 5.30
CA GLY A 97 2.74 -8.24 5.02
C GLY A 97 1.42 -8.73 4.44
N MET A 98 1.47 -9.89 3.78
CA MET A 98 0.29 -10.53 3.17
C MET A 98 -0.83 -10.73 4.19
N GLY A 99 -2.07 -10.36 3.80
CA GLY A 99 -3.24 -10.51 4.67
C GLY A 99 -3.25 -9.65 5.92
N ALA A 100 -2.31 -8.71 6.08
CA ALA A 100 -2.34 -7.78 7.20
C ALA A 100 -3.49 -6.77 7.04
N ILE A 101 -3.99 -6.26 8.17
CA ILE A 101 -5.05 -5.27 8.24
C ILE A 101 -4.51 -4.04 8.95
N VAL A 102 -4.59 -2.88 8.28
CA VAL A 102 -4.21 -1.58 8.86
C VAL A 102 -5.45 -0.69 8.89
N LEU A 103 -5.88 -0.30 10.09
CA LEU A 103 -7.13 0.41 10.32
C LEU A 103 -6.94 1.94 10.36
N ASN A 104 -8.07 2.65 10.43
CA ASN A 104 -8.19 4.10 10.36
C ASN A 104 -7.26 4.86 11.31
N GLY A 105 -6.70 5.95 10.83
CA GLY A 105 -5.82 6.81 11.60
C GLY A 105 -4.50 6.17 12.03
N ALA A 106 -4.24 4.91 11.64
CA ALA A 106 -2.93 4.31 11.90
C ALA A 106 -1.82 5.05 11.14
N ASP A 107 -0.70 5.26 11.82
CA ASP A 107 0.48 5.97 11.31
C ASP A 107 1.68 5.01 11.38
N ILE A 108 2.07 4.49 10.22
CA ILE A 108 3.17 3.53 10.10
C ILE A 108 4.43 4.30 9.69
N GLY A 109 5.43 4.28 10.56
CA GLY A 109 6.72 4.91 10.31
C GLY A 109 7.43 4.38 9.06
N GLU A 110 8.39 5.16 8.56
CA GLU A 110 9.18 4.76 7.39
C GLU A 110 9.99 3.48 7.66
N TYR A 111 10.21 2.70 6.60
CA TYR A 111 10.96 1.46 6.66
C TYR A 111 10.49 0.49 7.76
N ALA A 112 9.22 0.55 8.15
CA ALA A 112 8.64 -0.42 9.06
C ALA A 112 8.24 -1.72 8.33
N LEU A 113 8.18 -2.82 9.04
CA LEU A 113 7.71 -4.11 8.55
C LEU A 113 6.52 -4.57 9.40
N ILE A 114 5.35 -4.62 8.79
CA ILE A 114 4.16 -5.24 9.40
C ILE A 114 4.11 -6.69 8.93
N GLY A 115 4.16 -7.62 9.86
CA GLY A 115 4.17 -9.05 9.51
C GLY A 115 2.84 -9.53 8.92
N ALA A 116 2.91 -10.62 8.17
CA ALA A 116 1.74 -11.21 7.53
C ALA A 116 0.63 -11.53 8.56
N GLY A 117 -0.63 -11.29 8.18
CA GLY A 117 -1.81 -11.54 9.03
C GLY A 117 -1.92 -10.67 10.30
N SER A 118 -1.08 -9.67 10.46
CA SER A 118 -1.13 -8.78 11.62
C SER A 118 -2.26 -7.76 11.51
N ILE A 119 -2.77 -7.29 12.66
CA ILE A 119 -3.80 -6.25 12.72
C ILE A 119 -3.23 -5.00 13.42
N VAL A 120 -3.02 -3.93 12.67
CA VAL A 120 -2.71 -2.61 13.20
C VAL A 120 -4.03 -1.90 13.48
N THR A 121 -4.33 -1.69 14.76
CA THR A 121 -5.59 -1.09 15.20
C THR A 121 -5.65 0.41 14.93
N GLU A 122 -6.86 0.97 15.02
CA GLU A 122 -7.12 2.38 14.79
C GLU A 122 -6.21 3.30 15.62
N ASN A 123 -5.78 4.40 15.01
CA ASN A 123 -4.92 5.42 15.61
C ASN A 123 -3.59 4.91 16.18
N LYS A 124 -3.20 3.69 15.82
CA LYS A 124 -1.94 3.09 16.28
C LYS A 124 -0.77 3.72 15.54
N LYS A 125 0.26 4.13 16.31
CA LYS A 125 1.55 4.55 15.76
C LYS A 125 2.54 3.39 15.81
N ILE A 126 3.15 3.08 14.69
CA ILE A 126 4.24 2.11 14.56
C ILE A 126 5.53 2.88 14.30
N PRO A 127 6.55 2.72 15.14
CA PRO A 127 7.83 3.41 14.96
C PRO A 127 8.53 3.00 13.65
N PRO A 128 9.35 3.89 13.07
CA PRO A 128 10.16 3.56 11.91
C PRO A 128 11.17 2.45 12.25
N TYR A 129 11.64 1.74 11.21
CA TYR A 129 12.68 0.71 11.28
C TYR A 129 12.36 -0.43 12.27
N THR A 130 11.08 -0.74 12.50
CA THR A 130 10.66 -1.81 13.42
C THR A 130 9.87 -2.91 12.71
N LEU A 131 9.96 -4.13 13.25
CA LEU A 131 9.07 -5.24 12.96
C LEU A 131 7.91 -5.26 13.96
N SER A 132 6.69 -5.24 13.45
CA SER A 132 5.46 -5.39 14.24
C SER A 132 4.68 -6.62 13.81
N LEU A 133 4.27 -7.46 14.76
CA LEU A 133 3.54 -8.70 14.54
C LEU A 133 2.32 -8.80 15.47
N GLY A 134 1.34 -9.58 15.04
CA GLY A 134 0.24 -10.06 15.87
C GLY A 134 -1.09 -9.36 15.66
N SER A 135 -2.10 -9.79 16.42
CA SER A 135 -3.45 -9.26 16.44
C SER A 135 -3.89 -9.01 17.91
N PRO A 136 -3.79 -7.79 18.39
CA PRO A 136 -3.29 -6.57 17.76
C PRO A 136 -1.75 -6.57 17.57
N ALA A 137 -1.27 -5.89 16.53
CA ALA A 137 0.15 -5.80 16.24
C ALA A 137 0.94 -5.08 17.33
N ARG A 138 2.10 -5.64 17.68
CA ARG A 138 3.05 -5.05 18.63
C ARG A 138 4.44 -5.04 18.01
N VAL A 139 5.21 -4.01 18.35
CA VAL A 139 6.64 -3.96 18.00
C VAL A 139 7.34 -5.12 18.71
N VAL A 140 8.05 -5.96 17.97
CA VAL A 140 8.79 -7.11 18.50
C VAL A 140 10.30 -6.90 18.50
N ARG A 141 10.81 -6.09 17.54
CA ARG A 141 12.22 -5.72 17.45
C ARG A 141 12.48 -4.62 16.44
N GLU A 142 13.65 -4.05 16.47
CA GLU A 142 14.19 -3.25 15.37
C GLU A 142 14.51 -4.14 14.16
N LEU A 143 14.50 -3.56 12.96
CA LEU A 143 14.89 -4.25 11.74
C LEU A 143 16.41 -4.35 11.64
N THR A 144 16.86 -5.49 11.12
CA THR A 144 18.25 -5.68 10.75
C THR A 144 18.53 -5.16 9.34
N GLU A 145 19.80 -4.93 9.00
CA GLU A 145 20.19 -4.60 7.63
C GLU A 145 19.68 -5.65 6.61
N ALA A 146 19.69 -6.91 6.98
CA ALA A 146 19.18 -7.99 6.13
C ALA A 146 17.66 -7.86 5.87
N ASP A 147 16.88 -7.41 6.86
CA ASP A 147 15.45 -7.13 6.67
C ASP A 147 15.26 -5.97 5.68
N LEU A 148 15.99 -4.87 5.86
CA LEU A 148 15.92 -3.69 4.99
C LEU A 148 16.30 -4.04 3.54
N GLN A 149 17.37 -4.80 3.35
CA GLN A 149 17.80 -5.28 2.03
C GLN A 149 16.73 -6.18 1.36
N ARG A 150 16.07 -7.03 2.13
CA ARG A 150 14.96 -7.86 1.63
C ARG A 150 13.77 -7.01 1.20
N MET A 151 13.37 -6.02 2.01
CA MET A 151 12.27 -5.10 1.69
C MET A 151 12.59 -4.29 0.43
N TYR A 152 13.78 -3.74 0.33
CA TYR A 152 14.25 -3.03 -0.86
C TYR A 152 14.18 -3.91 -2.12
N ARG A 153 14.72 -5.15 -2.06
CA ARG A 153 14.64 -6.09 -3.19
C ARG A 153 13.21 -6.40 -3.59
N THR A 154 12.30 -6.54 -2.61
CA THR A 154 10.87 -6.75 -2.91
C THR A 154 10.33 -5.59 -3.74
N THR A 155 10.54 -4.35 -3.32
CA THR A 155 10.09 -3.17 -4.05
C THR A 155 10.68 -3.13 -5.47
N GLN A 156 12.01 -3.34 -5.62
CA GLN A 156 12.66 -3.33 -6.93
C GLN A 156 12.11 -4.42 -7.86
N ASN A 157 11.91 -5.63 -7.34
CA ASN A 157 11.33 -6.73 -8.13
C ASN A 157 9.94 -6.36 -8.67
N TYR A 158 9.09 -5.69 -7.87
CA TYR A 158 7.78 -5.27 -8.32
C TYR A 158 7.83 -4.12 -9.33
N VAL A 159 8.78 -3.22 -9.22
CA VAL A 159 9.02 -2.18 -10.25
C VAL A 159 9.38 -2.84 -11.58
N GLU A 160 10.33 -3.78 -11.58
CA GLU A 160 10.74 -4.47 -12.81
C GLU A 160 9.60 -5.33 -13.38
N LYS A 161 8.90 -6.08 -12.54
CA LYS A 161 7.73 -6.86 -12.97
C LYS A 161 6.62 -5.97 -13.56
N GLY A 162 6.33 -4.84 -12.95
CA GLY A 162 5.35 -3.89 -13.50
C GLY A 162 5.74 -3.40 -14.89
N LYS A 163 7.03 -3.15 -15.14
CA LYS A 163 7.54 -2.81 -16.48
C LYS A 163 7.39 -3.96 -17.48
N GLU A 164 7.75 -5.20 -17.07
CA GLU A 164 7.60 -6.40 -17.90
C GLU A 164 6.13 -6.61 -18.31
N TYR A 165 5.20 -6.60 -17.35
CA TYR A 165 3.78 -6.84 -17.61
C TYR A 165 3.11 -5.76 -18.50
N ARG A 166 3.66 -4.55 -18.56
CA ARG A 166 3.19 -3.50 -19.47
C ARG A 166 3.55 -3.76 -20.94
N MET A 167 4.44 -4.69 -21.23
CA MET A 167 4.86 -5.03 -22.59
C MET A 167 3.96 -6.11 -23.21
N PHE A 168 3.12 -6.76 -22.44
CA PHE A 168 2.14 -7.77 -22.86
C PHE A 168 0.71 -7.23 -22.81
#